data_654d8d064b3d95cc9da0d664e8a7c70e
#
_entry.id   654d8d064b3d95cc9da0d664e8a7c70e
#
_cell.length_a   1.000
_cell.length_b   1.000
_cell.length_c   1.000
_cell.angle_alpha   90.00
_cell.angle_beta   90.00
_cell.angle_gamma   90.00
#
_symmetry.space_group_name_H-M   'P 1'
#
loop_
_entity.id
_entity.type
_entity.pdbx_description
1 polymer ?
#
loop_
_entity_poly.entity_id
_entity_poly.type
_entity_poly.pdbx_seq_one_letter_code
_entity_poly.pdbx_strand_id
1 'polypeptide(L)'
;MARRLAGVCTLTALVACGEAGPTLAEREAAARAAQEAADQAMRQRTRAAREADRLAAAWRYQQATIGGGAQVTAAIFAAEDVDTDGHGARAVQLVFRDHEEWGRSAYLVLEAGDFACRPRCTVQVSADDREPQPLAAWRPETDEAIAMFIEGTAAFWRLTGDAARLTIAFPVTAGGTRTATFDVAGLDESKMPGW
;
A
#
# COMPACT_ATOMS: atom_id res chain seq x y z
N MET A 1 -15.33 85.81 25.95
CA MET A 1 -14.26 85.21 26.82
C MET A 1 -13.50 84.17 26.01
N ALA A 2 -12.33 84.54 25.56
CA ALA A 2 -11.47 83.69 24.73
C ALA A 2 -10.46 82.95 25.59
N ARG A 3 -10.37 81.61 25.42
CA ARG A 3 -9.33 80.84 26.01
C ARG A 3 -8.51 80.14 24.92
N ARG A 4 -7.29 80.62 24.74
CA ARG A 4 -6.27 80.09 23.86
C ARG A 4 -5.69 78.85 24.55
N LEU A 5 -5.67 77.68 23.84
CA LEU A 5 -4.92 76.47 24.23
C LEU A 5 -3.74 76.40 23.26
N ALA A 6 -2.55 76.47 23.85
CA ALA A 6 -1.27 76.18 23.19
C ALA A 6 -1.07 74.71 22.95
N GLY A 7 -0.90 74.32 21.69
CA GLY A 7 -0.54 72.91 21.36
C GLY A 7 0.99 72.75 21.42
N VAL A 8 1.42 71.82 22.24
CA VAL A 8 2.82 71.34 22.31
C VAL A 8 2.99 70.26 21.25
N CYS A 9 3.74 70.58 20.19
CA CYS A 9 4.23 69.54 19.23
C CYS A 9 5.41 68.78 19.80
N THR A 10 5.18 67.59 20.25
CA THR A 10 6.26 66.66 20.60
C THR A 10 6.77 66.00 19.31
N LEU A 11 7.99 66.35 18.89
CA LEU A 11 8.71 65.65 17.83
C LEU A 11 9.18 64.28 18.38
N THR A 12 8.52 63.18 17.99
CA THR A 12 9.02 61.83 18.20
C THR A 12 10.03 61.53 17.10
N ALA A 13 11.32 61.51 17.44
CA ALA A 13 12.37 61.02 16.56
C ALA A 13 12.24 59.50 16.41
N LEU A 14 11.78 59.02 15.26
CA LEU A 14 11.86 57.60 14.84
C LEU A 14 13.33 57.30 14.56
N VAL A 15 13.98 56.63 15.50
CA VAL A 15 15.28 55.97 15.27
C VAL A 15 14.98 54.75 14.39
N ALA A 16 15.17 54.87 13.08
CA ALA A 16 15.23 53.74 12.17
C ALA A 16 16.53 53.00 12.47
N CYS A 17 16.42 51.92 13.24
CA CYS A 17 17.46 50.85 13.29
C CYS A 17 17.53 50.22 11.89
N GLY A 18 18.48 50.65 11.08
CA GLY A 18 18.81 50.01 9.81
C GLY A 18 19.38 48.62 10.15
N GLU A 19 18.59 47.57 9.97
CA GLU A 19 19.11 46.20 9.97
C GLU A 19 20.11 46.11 8.83
N ALA A 20 21.37 45.90 9.18
CA ALA A 20 22.41 45.64 8.19
C ALA A 20 22.02 44.37 7.44
N GLY A 21 21.79 44.45 6.14
CA GLY A 21 21.45 43.30 5.32
C GLY A 21 22.51 42.21 5.42
N PRO A 22 22.16 40.96 5.09
CA PRO A 22 23.06 39.81 5.27
C PRO A 22 24.38 40.03 4.53
N THR A 23 25.46 39.68 5.20
CA THR A 23 26.84 39.75 4.67
C THR A 23 27.01 38.81 3.47
N LEU A 24 28.04 39.00 2.68
CA LEU A 24 28.35 38.12 1.54
C LEU A 24 28.55 36.65 2.01
N ALA A 25 29.21 36.42 3.13
CA ALA A 25 29.41 35.11 3.72
C ALA A 25 28.08 34.44 4.14
N GLU A 26 27.15 35.19 4.72
CA GLU A 26 25.82 34.68 5.06
C GLU A 26 24.99 34.32 3.85
N ARG A 27 25.08 35.11 2.77
CA ARG A 27 24.41 34.80 1.48
C ARG A 27 24.97 33.55 0.82
N GLU A 28 26.30 33.37 0.84
CA GLU A 28 26.94 32.18 0.32
C GLU A 28 26.59 30.94 1.15
N ALA A 29 26.56 31.05 2.48
CA ALA A 29 26.15 29.97 3.37
C ALA A 29 24.67 29.57 3.14
N ALA A 30 23.80 30.57 3.00
CA ALA A 30 22.39 30.33 2.69
C ALA A 30 22.19 29.68 1.30
N ALA A 31 22.97 30.12 0.29
CA ALA A 31 22.92 29.51 -1.05
C ALA A 31 23.39 28.05 -1.03
N ARG A 32 24.47 27.73 -0.31
CA ARG A 32 24.93 26.34 -0.13
C ARG A 32 23.91 25.48 0.59
N ALA A 33 23.33 25.96 1.67
CA ALA A 33 22.28 25.25 2.41
C ALA A 33 21.04 25.01 1.54
N ALA A 34 20.63 26.00 0.72
CA ALA A 34 19.54 25.84 -0.22
C ALA A 34 19.84 24.79 -1.31
N GLN A 35 21.06 24.76 -1.83
CA GLN A 35 21.51 23.77 -2.80
C GLN A 35 21.51 22.36 -2.20
N GLU A 36 22.06 22.20 -1.00
CA GLU A 36 22.04 20.92 -0.29
C GLU A 36 20.61 20.40 -0.02
N ALA A 37 19.72 21.31 0.39
CA ALA A 37 18.31 20.97 0.60
C ALA A 37 17.61 20.56 -0.71
N ALA A 38 17.91 21.24 -1.82
CA ALA A 38 17.37 20.88 -3.14
C ALA A 38 17.89 19.51 -3.60
N ASP A 39 19.17 19.23 -3.42
CA ASP A 39 19.76 17.94 -3.75
C ASP A 39 19.19 16.80 -2.91
N GLN A 40 18.97 17.02 -1.61
CA GLN A 40 18.31 16.06 -0.73
C GLN A 40 16.88 15.79 -1.16
N ALA A 41 16.11 16.83 -1.47
CA ALA A 41 14.73 16.70 -1.97
C ALA A 41 14.68 15.92 -3.30
N MET A 42 15.61 16.19 -4.21
CA MET A 42 15.73 15.45 -5.47
C MET A 42 16.00 13.97 -5.23
N ARG A 43 16.96 13.64 -4.35
CA ARG A 43 17.29 12.24 -4.01
C ARG A 43 16.09 11.52 -3.39
N GLN A 44 15.34 12.19 -2.49
CA GLN A 44 14.14 11.62 -1.88
C GLN A 44 13.05 11.32 -2.93
N ARG A 45 12.79 12.27 -3.83
CA ARG A 45 11.82 12.09 -4.94
C ARG A 45 12.22 10.92 -5.85
N THR A 46 13.50 10.81 -6.19
CA THR A 46 14.01 9.72 -7.03
C THR A 46 13.85 8.36 -6.34
N ARG A 47 14.12 8.28 -5.03
CA ARG A 47 13.92 7.04 -4.26
C ARG A 47 12.44 6.67 -4.19
N ALA A 48 11.56 7.63 -3.91
CA ALA A 48 10.12 7.40 -3.86
C ALA A 48 9.56 6.92 -5.21
N ALA A 49 10.01 7.53 -6.32
CA ALA A 49 9.61 7.10 -7.68
C ALA A 49 10.05 5.66 -7.97
N ARG A 50 11.30 5.30 -7.69
CA ARG A 50 11.80 3.92 -7.89
C ARG A 50 11.04 2.91 -7.04
N GLU A 51 10.69 3.26 -5.81
CA GLU A 51 9.90 2.40 -4.94
C GLU A 51 8.48 2.22 -5.45
N ALA A 52 7.84 3.29 -5.93
CA ALA A 52 6.53 3.21 -6.56
C ALA A 52 6.56 2.31 -7.81
N ASP A 53 7.59 2.45 -8.67
CA ASP A 53 7.77 1.59 -9.84
C ASP A 53 7.97 0.12 -9.45
N ARG A 54 8.75 -0.16 -8.40
CA ARG A 54 8.97 -1.51 -7.87
C ARG A 54 7.66 -2.15 -7.40
N LEU A 55 6.87 -1.41 -6.62
CA LEU A 55 5.60 -1.87 -6.09
C LEU A 55 4.57 -2.11 -7.20
N ALA A 56 4.50 -1.22 -8.18
CA ALA A 56 3.62 -1.41 -9.34
C ALA A 56 4.04 -2.63 -10.18
N ALA A 57 5.34 -2.90 -10.32
CA ALA A 57 5.87 -4.05 -11.06
C ALA A 57 5.66 -5.39 -10.33
N ALA A 58 5.37 -5.38 -9.02
CA ALA A 58 5.04 -6.59 -8.26
C ALA A 58 3.68 -7.17 -8.64
N TRP A 59 2.76 -6.33 -9.10
CA TRP A 59 1.45 -6.74 -9.56
C TRP A 59 1.48 -7.27 -10.99
N ARG A 60 0.87 -8.43 -11.21
CA ARG A 60 0.73 -9.09 -12.51
C ARG A 60 -0.73 -9.06 -12.92
N TYR A 61 -0.99 -8.43 -14.07
CA TYR A 61 -2.33 -8.34 -14.64
C TYR A 61 -2.42 -9.23 -15.87
N GLN A 62 -3.47 -10.05 -15.94
CA GLN A 62 -3.72 -10.93 -17.07
C GLN A 62 -5.16 -10.79 -17.53
N GLN A 63 -5.34 -10.87 -18.85
CA GLN A 63 -6.64 -11.01 -19.50
C GLN A 63 -6.62 -12.31 -20.28
N ALA A 64 -7.65 -13.13 -20.11
CA ALA A 64 -7.78 -14.43 -20.77
C ALA A 64 -9.24 -14.74 -21.04
N THR A 65 -9.50 -15.71 -21.89
CA THR A 65 -10.82 -16.34 -22.02
C THR A 65 -10.72 -17.72 -21.37
N ILE A 66 -11.48 -17.93 -20.29
CA ILE A 66 -11.47 -19.16 -19.51
C ILE A 66 -12.92 -19.66 -19.42
N GLY A 67 -13.14 -20.94 -19.68
CA GLY A 67 -14.48 -21.54 -19.61
C GLY A 67 -15.52 -20.90 -20.54
N GLY A 68 -15.07 -20.18 -21.58
CA GLY A 68 -15.95 -19.46 -22.52
C GLY A 68 -16.20 -17.99 -22.16
N GLY A 69 -15.86 -17.54 -20.96
CA GLY A 69 -16.03 -16.16 -20.49
C GLY A 69 -14.73 -15.37 -20.44
N ALA A 70 -14.84 -14.05 -20.58
CA ALA A 70 -13.72 -13.15 -20.40
C ALA A 70 -13.32 -13.09 -18.92
N GLN A 71 -12.02 -13.13 -18.63
CA GLN A 71 -11.46 -13.06 -17.30
C GLN A 71 -10.36 -12.01 -17.23
N VAL A 72 -10.37 -11.21 -16.17
CA VAL A 72 -9.27 -10.32 -15.79
C VAL A 72 -8.78 -10.71 -14.42
N THR A 73 -7.47 -10.76 -14.23
CA THR A 73 -6.86 -11.05 -12.92
C THR A 73 -5.79 -10.02 -12.58
N ALA A 74 -5.72 -9.70 -11.30
CA ALA A 74 -4.59 -9.03 -10.68
C ALA A 74 -3.99 -9.96 -9.63
N ALA A 75 -2.71 -10.24 -9.70
CA ALA A 75 -2.04 -11.19 -8.82
C ALA A 75 -0.72 -10.62 -8.29
N ILE A 76 -0.41 -10.93 -7.04
CA ILE A 76 0.83 -10.55 -6.36
C ILE A 76 1.34 -11.71 -5.53
N PHE A 77 2.66 -11.90 -5.50
CA PHE A 77 3.29 -12.88 -4.61
C PHE A 77 3.55 -12.27 -3.24
N ALA A 78 3.55 -13.13 -2.22
CA ALA A 78 4.02 -12.74 -0.90
C ALA A 78 5.47 -12.22 -0.98
N ALA A 79 5.80 -11.29 -0.08
CA ALA A 79 7.12 -10.67 -0.01
C ALA A 79 8.22 -11.71 0.34
N GLU A 80 7.83 -12.75 1.07
CA GLU A 80 8.67 -13.88 1.42
C GLU A 80 7.94 -15.19 1.16
N ASP A 81 8.68 -16.22 0.79
CA ASP A 81 8.17 -17.58 0.66
C ASP A 81 7.74 -18.14 2.04
N VAL A 82 6.73 -19.00 2.06
CA VAL A 82 6.14 -19.57 3.28
C VAL A 82 6.22 -21.08 3.26
N ASP A 83 6.66 -21.70 4.36
CA ASP A 83 6.62 -23.16 4.51
C ASP A 83 5.19 -23.59 4.86
N THR A 84 4.49 -24.13 3.88
CA THR A 84 3.08 -24.56 3.98
C THR A 84 2.87 -26.06 4.12
N ASP A 85 3.92 -26.87 3.93
CA ASP A 85 3.86 -28.34 3.98
C ASP A 85 4.92 -28.99 4.90
N GLY A 86 5.84 -28.20 5.47
CA GLY A 86 6.94 -28.69 6.30
C GLY A 86 8.17 -29.14 5.50
N HIS A 87 8.19 -28.90 4.17
CA HIS A 87 9.27 -29.30 3.27
C HIS A 87 10.07 -28.13 2.69
N GLY A 88 9.86 -26.95 3.23
CA GLY A 88 10.56 -25.71 2.88
C GLY A 88 9.63 -24.65 2.31
N ALA A 89 10.11 -23.41 2.36
CA ALA A 89 9.33 -22.27 1.95
C ALA A 89 9.08 -22.25 0.43
N ARG A 90 7.85 -21.91 0.04
CA ARG A 90 7.36 -21.81 -1.33
C ARG A 90 6.51 -20.55 -1.50
N ALA A 91 6.32 -20.17 -2.75
CA ALA A 91 5.53 -18.99 -3.09
C ALA A 91 4.06 -19.13 -2.67
N VAL A 92 3.54 -18.04 -2.10
CA VAL A 92 2.11 -17.84 -1.86
C VAL A 92 1.68 -16.66 -2.71
N GLN A 93 0.56 -16.82 -3.41
CA GLN A 93 0.05 -15.77 -4.30
C GLN A 93 -1.34 -15.32 -3.84
N LEU A 94 -1.56 -14.01 -3.81
CA LEU A 94 -2.88 -13.39 -3.68
C LEU A 94 -3.37 -13.02 -5.08
N VAL A 95 -4.61 -13.43 -5.39
CA VAL A 95 -5.23 -13.21 -6.69
C VAL A 95 -6.59 -12.55 -6.50
N PHE A 96 -6.84 -11.48 -7.24
CA PHE A 96 -8.15 -10.92 -7.50
C PHE A 96 -8.57 -11.28 -8.93
N ARG A 97 -9.76 -11.80 -9.11
CA ARG A 97 -10.28 -12.24 -10.40
C ARG A 97 -11.65 -11.65 -10.63
N ASP A 98 -11.88 -11.11 -11.81
CA ASP A 98 -13.19 -10.81 -12.36
C ASP A 98 -13.43 -11.71 -13.58
N HIS A 99 -14.48 -12.50 -13.55
CA HIS A 99 -14.86 -13.42 -14.62
C HIS A 99 -16.30 -13.14 -15.04
N GLU A 100 -16.54 -13.08 -16.34
CA GLU A 100 -17.84 -12.72 -16.93
C GLU A 100 -19.01 -13.55 -16.38
N GLU A 101 -18.82 -14.86 -16.21
CA GLU A 101 -19.87 -15.77 -15.72
C GLU A 101 -19.79 -16.02 -14.20
N TRP A 102 -18.56 -16.12 -13.64
CA TRP A 102 -18.37 -16.51 -12.23
C TRP A 102 -18.25 -15.32 -11.28
N GLY A 103 -18.24 -14.10 -11.85
CA GLY A 103 -18.12 -12.87 -11.09
C GLY A 103 -16.77 -12.69 -10.43
N ARG A 104 -16.75 -11.80 -9.42
CA ARG A 104 -15.53 -11.41 -8.70
C ARG A 104 -15.20 -12.40 -7.61
N SER A 105 -13.92 -12.70 -7.49
CA SER A 105 -13.39 -13.54 -6.41
C SER A 105 -11.98 -13.08 -6.01
N ALA A 106 -11.66 -13.28 -4.73
CA ALA A 106 -10.31 -13.10 -4.20
C ALA A 106 -9.89 -14.40 -3.53
N TYR A 107 -8.65 -14.83 -3.76
CA TYR A 107 -8.17 -16.09 -3.24
C TYR A 107 -6.65 -16.12 -3.09
N LEU A 108 -6.18 -16.95 -2.16
CA LEU A 108 -4.77 -17.33 -2.06
C LEU A 108 -4.52 -18.60 -2.87
N VAL A 109 -3.34 -18.70 -3.46
CA VAL A 109 -2.83 -19.90 -4.13
C VAL A 109 -1.53 -20.32 -3.44
N LEU A 110 -1.39 -21.62 -3.14
CA LEU A 110 -0.15 -22.20 -2.65
C LEU A 110 0.56 -22.93 -3.78
N GLU A 111 1.87 -22.83 -3.82
CA GLU A 111 2.72 -23.63 -4.71
C GLU A 111 2.89 -25.06 -4.16
N ALA A 112 2.86 -25.24 -2.83
CA ALA A 112 2.97 -26.53 -2.16
C ALA A 112 2.09 -26.59 -0.90
N GLY A 113 1.79 -27.79 -0.42
CA GLY A 113 0.91 -28.03 0.72
C GLY A 113 -0.56 -27.87 0.37
N ASP A 114 -1.42 -27.67 1.38
CA ASP A 114 -2.85 -27.41 1.20
C ASP A 114 -3.42 -26.62 2.38
N PHE A 115 -4.53 -25.93 2.14
CA PHE A 115 -5.28 -25.19 3.15
C PHE A 115 -6.15 -26.14 4.01
N ALA A 116 -6.06 -26.04 5.34
CA ALA A 116 -7.00 -26.70 6.25
C ALA A 116 -8.31 -25.88 6.35
N CYS A 117 -9.04 -25.79 5.24
CA CYS A 117 -10.18 -24.88 5.07
C CYS A 117 -11.39 -25.56 4.44
N ARG A 118 -11.74 -26.78 4.90
CA ARG A 118 -12.92 -27.52 4.43
C ARG A 118 -13.86 -27.85 5.57
N PRO A 119 -15.16 -27.61 5.43
CA PRO A 119 -15.84 -26.93 4.32
C PRO A 119 -15.58 -25.42 4.30
N ARG A 120 -15.24 -24.84 5.46
CA ARG A 120 -14.95 -23.41 5.66
C ARG A 120 -13.92 -23.21 6.77
N CYS A 121 -13.25 -22.07 6.75
CA CYS A 121 -12.35 -21.62 7.80
C CYS A 121 -12.44 -20.09 7.99
N THR A 122 -11.64 -19.60 8.91
CA THR A 122 -11.44 -18.15 9.12
C THR A 122 -9.97 -17.84 8.88
N VAL A 123 -9.71 -16.82 8.09
CA VAL A 123 -8.40 -16.19 7.94
C VAL A 123 -8.37 -14.89 8.73
N GLN A 124 -7.19 -14.52 9.23
CA GLN A 124 -7.00 -13.21 9.87
C GLN A 124 -6.28 -12.29 8.89
N VAL A 125 -6.89 -11.16 8.59
CA VAL A 125 -6.34 -10.18 7.64
C VAL A 125 -6.07 -8.88 8.37
N SER A 126 -4.84 -8.39 8.31
CA SER A 126 -4.47 -7.05 8.74
C SER A 126 -3.93 -6.23 7.58
N ALA A 127 -4.27 -4.95 7.56
CA ALA A 127 -3.77 -3.95 6.63
C ALA A 127 -2.88 -2.98 7.39
N ASP A 128 -1.62 -2.86 6.96
CA ASP A 128 -0.60 -2.08 7.65
C ASP A 128 -0.49 -2.50 9.14
N ASP A 129 -0.54 -1.54 10.05
CA ASP A 129 -0.46 -1.77 11.50
C ASP A 129 -1.85 -1.90 12.18
N ARG A 130 -2.93 -2.14 11.40
CA ARG A 130 -4.28 -2.30 11.94
C ARG A 130 -4.47 -3.66 12.59
N GLU A 131 -5.38 -3.73 13.57
CA GLU A 131 -5.77 -4.98 14.19
C GLU A 131 -6.28 -5.99 13.16
N PRO A 132 -5.89 -7.27 13.27
CA PRO A 132 -6.35 -8.32 12.38
C PRO A 132 -7.88 -8.48 12.42
N GLN A 133 -8.49 -8.58 11.26
CA GLN A 133 -9.93 -8.81 11.10
C GLN A 133 -10.18 -10.23 10.60
N PRO A 134 -11.12 -10.97 11.19
CA PRO A 134 -11.50 -12.29 10.72
C PRO A 134 -12.32 -12.17 9.44
N LEU A 135 -11.92 -12.88 8.40
CA LEU A 135 -12.69 -13.08 7.18
C LEU A 135 -13.00 -14.57 7.00
N ALA A 136 -14.22 -14.86 6.55
CA ALA A 136 -14.57 -16.23 6.18
C ALA A 136 -13.85 -16.62 4.89
N ALA A 137 -13.45 -17.88 4.82
CA ALA A 137 -12.79 -18.45 3.66
C ALA A 137 -13.24 -19.90 3.45
N TRP A 138 -13.03 -20.41 2.23
CA TRP A 138 -13.35 -21.78 1.89
C TRP A 138 -12.42 -22.30 0.79
N ARG A 139 -12.19 -23.59 0.77
CA ARG A 139 -11.42 -24.28 -0.26
C ARG A 139 -12.37 -25.11 -1.12
N PRO A 140 -12.35 -24.93 -2.47
CA PRO A 140 -13.15 -25.76 -3.35
C PRO A 140 -12.69 -27.24 -3.32
N GLU A 141 -13.60 -28.14 -3.63
CA GLU A 141 -13.32 -29.56 -3.77
C GLU A 141 -12.77 -29.86 -5.17
N THR A 142 -11.65 -29.24 -5.53
CA THR A 142 -10.94 -29.47 -6.78
C THR A 142 -9.45 -29.66 -6.51
N ASP A 143 -8.80 -30.46 -7.32
CA ASP A 143 -7.37 -30.68 -7.27
C ASP A 143 -6.61 -29.91 -8.38
N GLU A 144 -7.31 -29.13 -9.19
CA GLU A 144 -6.71 -28.35 -10.29
C GLU A 144 -5.77 -27.25 -9.81
N ALA A 145 -6.10 -26.63 -8.66
CA ALA A 145 -5.26 -25.63 -8.03
C ALA A 145 -5.46 -25.64 -6.53
N ILE A 146 -4.38 -25.43 -5.77
CA ILE A 146 -4.44 -25.30 -4.31
C ILE A 146 -4.83 -23.85 -3.98
N ALA A 147 -6.13 -23.57 -4.09
CA ALA A 147 -6.69 -22.24 -3.89
C ALA A 147 -7.65 -22.20 -2.69
N MET A 148 -7.64 -21.10 -1.94
CA MET A 148 -8.58 -20.81 -0.87
C MET A 148 -9.22 -19.45 -1.14
N PHE A 149 -10.53 -19.43 -1.31
CA PHE A 149 -11.32 -18.23 -1.58
C PHE A 149 -11.63 -17.49 -0.28
N ILE A 150 -11.50 -16.16 -0.33
CA ILE A 150 -11.80 -15.24 0.77
C ILE A 150 -13.13 -14.58 0.47
N GLU A 151 -14.06 -14.62 1.44
CA GLU A 151 -15.39 -14.02 1.31
C GLU A 151 -15.34 -12.51 1.57
N GLY A 152 -16.42 -11.80 1.18
CA GLY A 152 -16.46 -10.35 1.33
C GLY A 152 -15.58 -9.60 0.33
N THR A 153 -15.47 -10.14 -0.86
CA THR A 153 -14.55 -9.75 -1.93
C THR A 153 -14.44 -8.25 -2.17
N ALA A 154 -15.59 -7.52 -2.21
CA ALA A 154 -15.57 -6.07 -2.44
C ALA A 154 -14.98 -5.28 -1.25
N ALA A 155 -15.20 -5.74 -0.02
CA ALA A 155 -14.59 -5.12 1.16
C ALA A 155 -13.09 -5.43 1.22
N PHE A 156 -12.72 -6.65 0.87
CA PHE A 156 -11.33 -7.09 0.83
C PHE A 156 -10.54 -6.37 -0.28
N TRP A 157 -11.15 -6.13 -1.44
CA TRP A 157 -10.56 -5.31 -2.52
C TRP A 157 -10.24 -3.89 -2.04
N ARG A 158 -11.23 -3.20 -1.45
CA ARG A 158 -11.02 -1.85 -0.90
C ARG A 158 -9.95 -1.82 0.18
N LEU A 159 -9.96 -2.81 1.09
CA LEU A 159 -8.92 -2.92 2.12
C LEU A 159 -7.53 -3.03 1.51
N THR A 160 -7.40 -3.77 0.39
CA THR A 160 -6.15 -3.94 -0.35
C THR A 160 -5.71 -2.64 -1.04
N GLY A 161 -6.63 -1.93 -1.69
CA GLY A 161 -6.36 -0.65 -2.37
C GLY A 161 -5.93 0.47 -1.41
N ASP A 162 -6.45 0.44 -0.18
CA ASP A 162 -6.17 1.44 0.86
C ASP A 162 -4.91 1.13 1.70
N ALA A 163 -4.22 0.01 1.46
CA ALA A 163 -3.10 -0.45 2.26
C ALA A 163 -1.76 -0.36 1.52
N ALA A 164 -0.67 -0.18 2.26
CA ALA A 164 0.67 -0.42 1.74
C ALA A 164 1.04 -1.90 1.84
N ARG A 165 0.57 -2.58 2.87
CA ARG A 165 0.87 -3.98 3.17
C ARG A 165 -0.35 -4.72 3.68
N LEU A 166 -0.55 -5.94 3.18
CA LEU A 166 -1.50 -6.91 3.74
C LEU A 166 -0.76 -8.06 4.38
N THR A 167 -1.22 -8.48 5.56
CA THR A 167 -0.77 -9.71 6.21
C THR A 167 -1.98 -10.62 6.37
N ILE A 168 -1.87 -11.85 5.89
CA ILE A 168 -2.95 -12.84 5.92
C ILE A 168 -2.45 -14.08 6.64
N ALA A 169 -3.10 -14.42 7.75
CA ALA A 169 -2.85 -15.65 8.48
C ALA A 169 -3.93 -16.69 8.14
N PHE A 170 -3.52 -17.87 7.73
CA PHE A 170 -4.37 -18.95 7.22
C PHE A 170 -3.95 -20.33 7.73
N PRO A 171 -4.91 -21.27 7.92
CA PRO A 171 -4.63 -22.62 8.39
C PRO A 171 -4.12 -23.51 7.25
N VAL A 172 -3.16 -24.41 7.54
CA VAL A 172 -2.62 -25.39 6.58
C VAL A 172 -2.79 -26.83 7.09
N THR A 173 -2.88 -27.78 6.16
CA THR A 173 -3.06 -29.22 6.48
C THR A 173 -1.85 -29.82 7.19
N ALA A 174 -0.65 -29.28 7.01
CA ALA A 174 0.54 -29.65 7.77
C ALA A 174 0.46 -29.29 9.26
N GLY A 175 -0.62 -28.61 9.66
CA GLY A 175 -0.91 -28.18 11.03
C GLY A 175 -0.49 -26.75 11.34
N GLY A 176 -1.30 -26.11 12.17
CA GLY A 176 -1.11 -24.72 12.61
C GLY A 176 -1.52 -23.68 11.58
N THR A 177 -1.08 -22.47 11.83
CA THR A 177 -1.37 -21.27 11.01
C THR A 177 -0.07 -20.80 10.36
N ARG A 178 -0.16 -20.37 9.12
CA ARG A 178 0.91 -19.70 8.38
C ARG A 178 0.50 -18.27 8.11
N THR A 179 1.49 -17.42 7.91
CA THR A 179 1.28 -15.99 7.62
C THR A 179 2.02 -15.65 6.34
N ALA A 180 1.32 -15.02 5.41
CA ALA A 180 1.91 -14.43 4.22
C ALA A 180 1.70 -12.91 4.24
N THR A 181 2.73 -12.17 3.87
CA THR A 181 2.72 -10.71 3.80
C THR A 181 2.89 -10.26 2.35
N PHE A 182 2.08 -9.31 1.91
CA PHE A 182 2.05 -8.80 0.54
C PHE A 182 2.27 -7.29 0.56
N ASP A 183 3.23 -6.78 -0.21
CA ASP A 183 3.45 -5.34 -0.43
C ASP A 183 2.47 -4.86 -1.50
N VAL A 184 1.25 -4.49 -1.10
CA VAL A 184 0.12 -4.24 -2.01
C VAL A 184 0.03 -2.83 -2.56
N ALA A 185 0.79 -1.87 -2.03
CA ALA A 185 0.90 -0.54 -2.61
C ALA A 185 1.36 -0.63 -4.08
N GLY A 186 0.66 0.02 -4.97
CA GLY A 186 0.93 -0.09 -6.42
C GLY A 186 -0.10 -0.93 -7.17
N LEU A 187 -1.16 -1.38 -6.49
CA LEU A 187 -2.35 -1.92 -7.14
C LEU A 187 -2.93 -0.87 -8.07
N ASP A 188 -3.00 -1.19 -9.37
CA ASP A 188 -3.59 -0.33 -10.40
C ASP A 188 -5.03 -0.79 -10.67
N GLU A 189 -5.97 -0.14 -10.00
CA GLU A 189 -7.40 -0.45 -10.11
C GLU A 189 -7.93 -0.25 -11.54
N SER A 190 -7.30 0.63 -12.34
CA SER A 190 -7.72 0.87 -13.72
C SER A 190 -7.56 -0.36 -14.61
N LYS A 191 -6.71 -1.31 -14.23
CA LYS A 191 -6.51 -2.59 -14.91
C LYS A 191 -7.53 -3.66 -14.53
N MET A 192 -8.41 -3.35 -13.58
CA MET A 192 -9.45 -4.24 -13.06
C MET A 192 -10.83 -3.54 -13.13
N PRO A 193 -11.32 -3.19 -14.33
CA PRO A 193 -12.47 -2.29 -14.50
C PRO A 193 -13.78 -2.83 -13.93
N GLY A 194 -13.88 -4.10 -13.63
CA GLY A 194 -15.03 -4.71 -12.99
C GLY A 194 -15.08 -4.57 -11.46
N TRP A 195 -14.02 -4.05 -10.82
CA TRP A 195 -13.89 -4.00 -9.36
C TRP A 195 -14.27 -2.64 -8.74
#